data_e00a60710657270afc5086045bb871af
#
_entry.id   e00a60710657270afc5086045bb871af
#
_cell.length_a   1.000
_cell.length_b   1.000
_cell.length_c   1.000
_cell.angle_alpha   90.00
_cell.angle_beta   90.00
_cell.angle_gamma   90.00
#
_symmetry.space_group_name_H-M   'P 1'
#
loop_
_entity.id
_entity.type
_entity.pdbx_description
1 polymer ?
#
loop_
_entity_poly.entity_id
_entity_poly.type
_entity_poly.pdbx_seq_one_letter_code
_entity_poly.pdbx_strand_id
1 'polypeptide(L)'
;SAGSPKEVKTNMERLKLMLRYLQINEYLADRLKDWVDSDNKVTGFGAEETTYLNKMPGFHTPDMPINHLSELFLLEDINAEDLRQLLPHVCLIPSQENKINLNTANTLTLASLDNGIGLANAEVVVSSPREYQSVAEFIRTNVDFSAVAADLVVESVFFQLHVMASVGDSSVTLLSTFR
;
A
#
# COMPACT_ATOMS: atom_id res chain seq x y z
N SER A 1 -13.36 11.08 -3.98
CA SER A 1 -12.96 12.22 -3.15
C SER A 1 -11.73 11.82 -2.34
N ALA A 2 -10.72 12.69 -2.27
CA ALA A 2 -9.58 12.47 -1.39
C ALA A 2 -10.07 12.31 0.04
N GLY A 3 -9.47 11.41 0.82
CA GLY A 3 -9.74 11.23 2.23
C GLY A 3 -9.55 12.55 3.02
N SER A 4 -9.95 12.58 4.27
CA SER A 4 -9.70 13.77 5.10
C SER A 4 -8.18 14.07 5.17
N PRO A 5 -7.76 15.32 5.36
CA PRO A 5 -6.33 15.67 5.47
C PRO A 5 -5.57 14.84 6.52
N LYS A 6 -6.27 14.45 7.60
CA LYS A 6 -5.71 13.58 8.64
C LYS A 6 -5.47 12.15 8.12
N GLU A 7 -6.42 11.58 7.39
CA GLU A 7 -6.30 10.24 6.80
C GLU A 7 -5.18 10.19 5.75
N VAL A 8 -5.11 11.21 4.88
CA VAL A 8 -4.02 11.32 3.90
C VAL A 8 -2.67 11.34 4.60
N LYS A 9 -2.51 12.16 5.65
CA LYS A 9 -1.26 12.21 6.43
C LYS A 9 -0.93 10.87 7.07
N THR A 10 -1.89 10.20 7.70
CA THR A 10 -1.68 8.88 8.34
C THR A 10 -1.27 7.84 7.30
N ASN A 11 -1.93 7.81 6.14
CA ASN A 11 -1.61 6.85 5.08
C ASN A 11 -0.21 7.11 4.48
N MET A 12 0.19 8.38 4.35
CA MET A 12 1.54 8.75 3.94
C MET A 12 2.61 8.26 4.93
N GLU A 13 2.37 8.44 6.23
CA GLU A 13 3.28 7.98 7.29
C GLU A 13 3.41 6.44 7.26
N ARG A 14 2.32 5.72 7.07
CA ARG A 14 2.30 4.25 6.91
C ARG A 14 3.08 3.79 5.68
N LEU A 15 2.86 4.45 4.54
CA LEU A 15 3.62 4.12 3.33
C LEU A 15 5.11 4.38 3.53
N LYS A 16 5.50 5.52 4.10
CA LYS A 16 6.90 5.82 4.42
C LYS A 16 7.52 4.77 5.36
N LEU A 17 6.78 4.31 6.35
CA LEU A 17 7.23 3.27 7.26
C LEU A 17 7.44 1.93 6.54
N MET A 18 6.51 1.55 5.64
CA MET A 18 6.65 0.37 4.78
C MET A 18 7.89 0.47 3.88
N LEU A 19 8.08 1.59 3.20
CA LEU A 19 9.23 1.83 2.33
C LEU A 19 10.56 1.73 3.11
N ARG A 20 10.58 2.28 4.33
CA ARG A 20 11.75 2.18 5.23
C ARG A 20 12.09 0.74 5.57
N TYR A 21 11.10 -0.10 5.89
CA TYR A 21 11.33 -1.51 6.16
C TYR A 21 11.83 -2.28 4.94
N LEU A 22 11.38 -1.88 3.73
CA LEU A 22 11.84 -2.43 2.46
C LEU A 22 13.18 -1.85 1.99
N GLN A 23 13.75 -0.88 2.72
CA GLN A 23 14.96 -0.13 2.34
C GLN A 23 14.79 0.64 1.01
N ILE A 24 13.56 1.00 0.68
CA ILE A 24 13.21 1.86 -0.45
C ILE A 24 13.19 3.32 0.02
N ASN A 25 13.57 4.25 -0.86
CA ASN A 25 13.57 5.67 -0.53
C ASN A 25 12.14 6.16 -0.20
N GLU A 26 11.98 6.74 0.98
CA GLU A 26 10.70 7.27 1.48
C GLU A 26 10.13 8.42 0.62
N TYR A 27 10.97 9.07 -0.21
CA TYR A 27 10.54 10.09 -1.16
C TYR A 27 9.50 9.57 -2.17
N LEU A 28 9.48 8.26 -2.40
CA LEU A 28 8.45 7.62 -3.24
C LEU A 28 7.03 7.90 -2.73
N ALA A 29 6.82 7.99 -1.42
CA ALA A 29 5.52 8.33 -0.86
C ALA A 29 5.10 9.77 -1.22
N ASP A 30 6.03 10.73 -1.13
CA ASP A 30 5.76 12.11 -1.50
C ASP A 30 5.46 12.22 -3.01
N ARG A 31 6.21 11.51 -3.85
CA ARG A 31 5.99 11.45 -5.31
C ARG A 31 4.67 10.80 -5.69
N LEU A 32 4.28 9.74 -4.98
CA LEU A 32 2.98 9.12 -5.19
C LEU A 32 1.84 10.06 -4.84
N LYS A 33 2.01 10.87 -3.79
CA LYS A 33 1.01 11.86 -3.40
C LYS A 33 0.84 12.91 -4.50
N ASP A 34 1.94 13.52 -4.97
CA ASP A 34 1.91 14.53 -6.03
C ASP A 34 1.40 13.95 -7.37
N TRP A 35 1.66 12.66 -7.63
CA TRP A 35 1.13 11.97 -8.81
C TRP A 35 -0.39 11.87 -8.85
N VAL A 36 -1.04 11.78 -7.70
CA VAL A 36 -2.49 11.52 -7.61
C VAL A 36 -3.31 12.74 -7.20
N ASP A 37 -2.69 13.76 -6.61
CA ASP A 37 -3.44 14.96 -6.24
C ASP A 37 -3.58 15.92 -7.44
N SER A 38 -4.45 16.90 -7.30
CA SER A 38 -4.82 17.80 -8.42
C SER A 38 -4.22 19.19 -8.30
N ASP A 39 -3.31 19.38 -7.35
CA ASP A 39 -2.62 20.65 -7.23
C ASP A 39 -1.20 20.55 -7.81
N ASN A 40 -0.54 21.69 -8.07
CA ASN A 40 0.82 21.73 -8.64
C ASN A 40 1.84 22.14 -7.56
N LYS A 41 1.64 21.71 -6.30
CA LYS A 41 2.53 22.04 -5.19
C LYS A 41 3.33 20.83 -4.77
N VAL A 42 4.62 20.87 -5.00
CA VAL A 42 5.52 19.80 -4.57
C VAL A 42 5.40 19.54 -3.09
N THR A 43 5.04 18.32 -2.73
CA THR A 43 4.98 17.83 -1.34
C THR A 43 6.34 17.25 -0.95
N GLY A 44 7.00 17.83 0.03
CA GLY A 44 8.27 17.31 0.55
C GLY A 44 9.32 17.11 -0.55
N PHE A 45 9.65 15.86 -0.84
CA PHE A 45 10.56 15.44 -1.92
C PHE A 45 9.79 14.83 -3.11
N GLY A 46 8.58 15.28 -3.33
CA GLY A 46 7.71 14.87 -4.42
C GLY A 46 8.14 15.39 -5.80
N ALA A 47 7.28 15.15 -6.78
CA ALA A 47 7.52 15.55 -8.17
C ALA A 47 6.20 15.87 -8.86
N GLU A 48 6.09 17.08 -9.36
CA GLU A 48 4.94 17.58 -10.10
C GLU A 48 5.16 17.51 -11.62
N GLU A 49 4.15 17.87 -12.39
CA GLU A 49 4.08 17.82 -13.84
C GLU A 49 5.37 18.35 -14.52
N THR A 50 5.94 19.45 -14.04
CA THR A 50 7.16 20.03 -14.61
C THR A 50 8.35 19.07 -14.60
N THR A 51 8.44 18.21 -13.60
CA THR A 51 9.48 17.17 -13.51
C THR A 51 9.32 16.15 -14.63
N TYR A 52 8.10 15.70 -14.88
CA TYR A 52 7.78 14.67 -15.87
C TYR A 52 7.80 15.19 -17.29
N LEU A 53 7.42 16.44 -17.54
CA LEU A 53 7.53 17.10 -18.84
C LEU A 53 9.00 17.28 -19.30
N ASN A 54 9.94 17.41 -18.37
CA ASN A 54 11.35 17.54 -18.66
C ASN A 54 12.06 16.21 -18.98
N LYS A 55 11.36 15.06 -18.88
CA LYS A 55 11.90 13.74 -19.29
C LYS A 55 11.93 13.57 -20.82
N MET A 56 12.56 12.53 -21.28
CA MET A 56 12.58 12.17 -22.71
C MET A 56 12.12 10.72 -22.92
N PRO A 57 10.91 10.50 -23.47
CA PRO A 57 9.88 11.48 -23.80
C PRO A 57 9.25 12.11 -22.57
N GLY A 58 8.87 13.37 -22.65
CA GLY A 58 8.09 14.06 -21.62
C GLY A 58 6.64 13.60 -21.64
N PHE A 59 6.00 13.58 -20.48
CA PHE A 59 4.58 13.22 -20.31
C PHE A 59 3.93 14.02 -19.17
N HIS A 60 2.61 14.09 -19.18
CA HIS A 60 1.81 14.76 -18.15
C HIS A 60 1.53 13.82 -16.98
N THR A 61 1.41 14.37 -15.78
CA THR A 61 0.86 13.66 -14.64
C THR A 61 -0.65 13.42 -14.83
N PRO A 62 -1.22 12.32 -14.33
CA PRO A 62 -2.64 12.05 -14.49
C PRO A 62 -3.51 12.88 -13.52
N ASP A 63 -2.98 13.38 -12.41
CA ASP A 63 -3.66 14.14 -11.35
C ASP A 63 -4.96 13.46 -10.88
N MET A 64 -4.90 12.13 -10.78
CA MET A 64 -6.02 11.26 -10.41
C MET A 64 -5.53 9.99 -9.71
N PRO A 65 -6.40 9.29 -8.98
CA PRO A 65 -6.05 8.02 -8.36
C PRO A 65 -5.49 7.02 -9.37
N ILE A 66 -4.47 6.26 -8.94
CA ILE A 66 -3.86 5.20 -9.75
C ILE A 66 -4.93 4.17 -10.16
N ASN A 67 -4.99 3.85 -11.43
CA ASN A 67 -5.87 2.84 -11.99
C ASN A 67 -5.17 1.48 -12.22
N HIS A 68 -3.86 1.48 -12.38
CA HIS A 68 -3.07 0.27 -12.57
C HIS A 68 -1.71 0.39 -11.85
N LEU A 69 -1.27 -0.67 -11.17
CA LEU A 69 0.00 -0.67 -10.44
C LEU A 69 1.23 -0.39 -11.32
N SER A 70 1.13 -0.61 -12.65
CA SER A 70 2.21 -0.25 -13.57
C SER A 70 2.48 1.26 -13.66
N GLU A 71 1.55 2.11 -13.23
CA GLU A 71 1.79 3.56 -13.16
C GLU A 71 2.93 3.90 -12.20
N LEU A 72 3.17 3.06 -11.19
CA LEU A 72 4.30 3.24 -10.28
C LEU A 72 5.66 3.24 -11.00
N PHE A 73 5.78 2.58 -12.18
CA PHE A 73 6.99 2.63 -13.00
C PHE A 73 7.27 4.00 -13.63
N LEU A 74 6.30 4.89 -13.64
CA LEU A 74 6.41 6.23 -14.20
C LEU A 74 6.91 7.25 -13.18
N LEU A 75 6.82 6.93 -11.89
CA LEU A 75 7.24 7.83 -10.82
C LEU A 75 8.73 8.14 -10.90
N GLU A 76 9.10 9.36 -10.49
CA GLU A 76 10.48 9.83 -10.48
C GLU A 76 11.36 8.97 -9.55
N ASP A 77 12.59 8.64 -10.01
CA ASP A 77 13.61 7.87 -9.29
C ASP A 77 13.16 6.54 -8.66
N ILE A 78 12.12 5.91 -9.19
CA ILE A 78 11.81 4.54 -8.84
C ILE A 78 12.55 3.61 -9.79
N ASN A 79 13.07 2.52 -9.28
CA ASN A 79 13.70 1.49 -10.09
C ASN A 79 12.94 0.17 -10.04
N ALA A 80 13.29 -0.75 -10.94
CA ALA A 80 12.60 -2.04 -11.05
C ALA A 80 12.78 -2.93 -9.79
N GLU A 81 13.89 -2.76 -9.06
CA GLU A 81 14.15 -3.49 -7.82
C GLU A 81 13.23 -3.02 -6.70
N ASP A 82 13.09 -1.70 -6.53
CA ASP A 82 12.18 -1.11 -5.54
C ASP A 82 10.75 -1.59 -5.78
N LEU A 83 10.30 -1.60 -7.05
CA LEU A 83 8.95 -2.08 -7.39
C LEU A 83 8.79 -3.58 -7.14
N ARG A 84 9.79 -4.39 -7.45
CA ARG A 84 9.73 -5.82 -7.18
C ARG A 84 9.56 -6.12 -5.70
N GLN A 85 10.17 -5.30 -4.83
CA GLN A 85 10.02 -5.43 -3.38
C GLN A 85 8.68 -4.87 -2.89
N LEU A 86 8.19 -3.77 -3.46
CA LEU A 86 6.97 -3.10 -3.01
C LEU A 86 5.69 -3.81 -3.47
N LEU A 87 5.62 -4.25 -4.74
CA LEU A 87 4.40 -4.78 -5.36
C LEU A 87 3.74 -5.94 -4.61
N PRO A 88 4.46 -6.86 -3.94
CA PRO A 88 3.83 -7.90 -3.14
C PRO A 88 3.04 -7.41 -1.92
N HIS A 89 3.24 -6.16 -1.51
CA HIS A 89 2.67 -5.58 -0.29
C HIS A 89 1.58 -4.54 -0.55
N VAL A 90 1.32 -4.21 -1.81
CA VAL A 90 0.34 -3.19 -2.21
C VAL A 90 -0.65 -3.76 -3.23
N CYS A 91 -1.88 -3.27 -3.19
CA CYS A 91 -2.89 -3.59 -4.18
C CYS A 91 -3.80 -2.38 -4.42
N LEU A 92 -4.45 -2.35 -5.58
CA LEU A 92 -5.50 -1.38 -5.86
C LEU A 92 -6.84 -1.98 -5.46
N ILE A 93 -7.56 -1.28 -4.61
CA ILE A 93 -8.93 -1.65 -4.23
C ILE A 93 -9.89 -0.54 -4.67
N PRO A 94 -11.06 -0.87 -5.23
CA PRO A 94 -12.04 0.11 -5.68
C PRO A 94 -12.85 0.68 -4.50
N SER A 95 -12.17 1.12 -3.45
CA SER A 95 -12.78 1.63 -2.22
C SER A 95 -11.84 2.61 -1.52
N GLN A 96 -12.44 3.50 -0.74
CA GLN A 96 -11.70 4.39 0.17
C GLN A 96 -11.55 3.79 1.58
N GLU A 97 -12.09 2.60 1.83
CA GLU A 97 -11.96 1.91 3.12
C GLU A 97 -10.58 1.25 3.21
N ASN A 98 -9.72 1.78 4.06
CA ASN A 98 -8.34 1.30 4.29
C ASN A 98 -8.27 0.36 5.50
N LYS A 99 -9.19 -0.60 5.60
CA LYS A 99 -9.20 -1.56 6.71
C LYS A 99 -8.29 -2.74 6.41
N ILE A 100 -7.51 -3.13 7.41
CA ILE A 100 -6.57 -4.24 7.33
C ILE A 100 -7.14 -5.44 8.10
N ASN A 101 -7.28 -6.57 7.40
CA ASN A 101 -7.69 -7.82 8.02
C ASN A 101 -6.53 -8.42 8.81
N LEU A 102 -6.65 -8.38 10.14
CA LEU A 102 -5.60 -8.85 11.06
C LEU A 102 -5.38 -10.38 10.99
N ASN A 103 -6.36 -11.15 10.50
CA ASN A 103 -6.23 -12.60 10.35
C ASN A 103 -5.38 -13.00 9.13
N THR A 104 -5.26 -12.12 8.12
CA THR A 104 -4.58 -12.41 6.85
C THR A 104 -3.40 -11.50 6.53
N ALA A 105 -3.29 -10.34 7.20
CA ALA A 105 -2.21 -9.39 6.96
C ALA A 105 -0.83 -10.01 7.24
N ASN A 106 0.16 -9.66 6.40
CA ASN A 106 1.54 -10.07 6.62
C ASN A 106 2.27 -9.18 7.64
N THR A 107 3.44 -9.60 8.07
CA THR A 107 4.27 -8.91 9.06
C THR A 107 4.53 -7.45 8.69
N LEU A 108 4.92 -7.20 7.44
CA LEU A 108 5.25 -5.86 6.98
C LEU A 108 4.03 -4.94 7.00
N THR A 109 2.87 -5.43 6.54
CA THR A 109 1.62 -4.67 6.56
C THR A 109 1.23 -4.27 7.99
N LEU A 110 1.31 -5.21 8.95
CA LEU A 110 0.99 -4.93 10.35
C LEU A 110 2.00 -3.95 10.98
N ALA A 111 3.30 -4.16 10.75
CA ALA A 111 4.34 -3.28 11.27
C ALA A 111 4.25 -1.86 10.73
N SER A 112 3.76 -1.68 9.51
CA SER A 112 3.64 -0.37 8.85
C SER A 112 2.42 0.45 9.31
N LEU A 113 1.54 -0.11 10.12
CA LEU A 113 0.34 0.61 10.61
C LEU A 113 0.71 1.73 11.59
N ASP A 114 1.68 1.50 12.43
CA ASP A 114 2.17 2.48 13.40
C ASP A 114 3.63 2.17 13.78
N ASN A 115 4.45 3.24 13.93
CA ASN A 115 5.87 3.09 14.27
C ASN A 115 6.11 2.42 15.64
N GLY A 116 5.13 2.47 16.54
CA GLY A 116 5.20 1.82 17.85
C GLY A 116 5.05 0.31 17.81
N ILE A 117 4.51 -0.27 16.73
CA ILE A 117 4.31 -1.71 16.60
C ILE A 117 5.65 -2.42 16.35
N GLY A 118 6.37 -2.02 15.30
CA GLY A 118 7.64 -2.61 14.89
C GLY A 118 7.53 -4.01 14.28
N LEU A 119 8.57 -4.41 13.54
CA LEU A 119 8.60 -5.73 12.86
C LEU A 119 8.55 -6.90 13.84
N ALA A 120 9.22 -6.81 14.98
CA ALA A 120 9.30 -7.92 15.95
C ALA A 120 7.91 -8.25 16.54
N ASN A 121 7.13 -7.24 16.96
CA ASN A 121 5.78 -7.45 17.49
C ASN A 121 4.83 -7.96 16.40
N ALA A 122 4.93 -7.40 15.18
CA ALA A 122 4.14 -7.89 14.04
C ALA A 122 4.47 -9.34 13.68
N GLU A 123 5.74 -9.74 13.76
CA GLU A 123 6.18 -11.13 13.50
C GLU A 123 5.61 -12.10 14.53
N VAL A 124 5.59 -11.74 15.80
CA VAL A 124 4.97 -12.57 16.87
C VAL A 124 3.49 -12.83 16.56
N VAL A 125 2.77 -11.79 16.10
CA VAL A 125 1.35 -11.93 15.72
C VAL A 125 1.20 -12.86 14.51
N VAL A 126 2.03 -12.70 13.48
CA VAL A 126 1.91 -13.45 12.22
C VAL A 126 2.33 -14.91 12.38
N SER A 127 3.29 -15.21 13.23
CA SER A 127 3.80 -16.55 13.49
C SER A 127 2.83 -17.42 14.28
N SER A 128 1.82 -16.83 14.92
CA SER A 128 0.79 -17.54 15.67
C SER A 128 -0.44 -17.83 14.80
N PRO A 129 -1.20 -18.91 15.06
CA PRO A 129 -2.51 -19.10 14.44
C PRO A 129 -3.43 -17.91 14.71
N ARG A 130 -4.08 -17.40 13.68
CA ARG A 130 -4.92 -16.21 13.73
C ARG A 130 -6.34 -16.56 13.30
N GLU A 131 -7.27 -16.65 14.25
CA GLU A 131 -8.69 -16.90 14.02
C GLU A 131 -9.53 -15.96 14.91
N TYR A 132 -9.07 -14.72 15.04
CA TYR A 132 -9.74 -13.72 15.88
C TYR A 132 -11.14 -13.44 15.34
N GLN A 133 -12.12 -13.47 16.25
CA GLN A 133 -13.52 -13.19 15.94
C GLN A 133 -13.86 -11.70 16.06
N SER A 134 -12.99 -10.93 16.71
CA SER A 134 -13.15 -9.48 16.84
C SER A 134 -11.82 -8.78 17.07
N VAL A 135 -11.75 -7.51 16.65
CA VAL A 135 -10.60 -6.63 16.92
C VAL A 135 -10.39 -6.46 18.43
N ALA A 136 -11.48 -6.40 19.23
CA ALA A 136 -11.39 -6.27 20.68
C ALA A 136 -10.72 -7.48 21.33
N GLU A 137 -10.94 -8.69 20.82
CA GLU A 137 -10.26 -9.90 21.26
C GLU A 137 -8.75 -9.80 20.99
N PHE A 138 -8.37 -9.41 19.76
CA PHE A 138 -6.98 -9.23 19.37
C PHE A 138 -6.24 -8.22 20.25
N ILE A 139 -6.82 -7.03 20.47
CA ILE A 139 -6.19 -5.95 21.25
C ILE A 139 -5.94 -6.34 22.71
N ARG A 140 -6.76 -7.23 23.30
CA ARG A 140 -6.54 -7.67 24.69
C ARG A 140 -5.19 -8.34 24.90
N THR A 141 -4.68 -9.03 23.90
CA THR A 141 -3.38 -9.73 23.94
C THR A 141 -2.27 -8.98 23.20
N ASN A 142 -2.62 -8.01 22.36
CA ASN A 142 -1.71 -7.26 21.50
C ASN A 142 -1.94 -5.75 21.69
N VAL A 143 -1.63 -5.24 22.88
CA VAL A 143 -1.91 -3.85 23.29
C VAL A 143 -1.21 -2.80 22.43
N ASP A 144 -0.07 -3.14 21.80
CA ASP A 144 0.69 -2.26 20.92
C ASP A 144 -0.11 -1.84 19.68
N PHE A 145 -1.15 -2.61 19.33
CA PHE A 145 -2.04 -2.31 18.21
C PHE A 145 -3.25 -1.46 18.60
N SER A 146 -3.37 -1.06 19.87
CA SER A 146 -4.56 -0.32 20.36
C SER A 146 -4.75 1.02 19.64
N ALA A 147 -3.67 1.71 19.29
CA ALA A 147 -3.72 2.99 18.58
C ALA A 147 -4.31 2.88 17.16
N VAL A 148 -4.20 1.72 16.53
CA VAL A 148 -4.67 1.44 15.17
C VAL A 148 -5.91 0.54 15.12
N ALA A 149 -6.52 0.24 16.28
CA ALA A 149 -7.69 -0.66 16.37
C ALA A 149 -8.84 -0.26 15.42
N ALA A 150 -9.02 1.04 15.18
CA ALA A 150 -10.03 1.55 14.27
C ALA A 150 -9.77 1.20 12.78
N ASP A 151 -8.54 0.86 12.42
CA ASP A 151 -8.14 0.52 11.05
C ASP A 151 -8.10 -0.99 10.82
N LEU A 152 -8.35 -1.80 11.86
CA LEU A 152 -8.34 -3.24 11.81
C LEU A 152 -9.74 -3.81 11.61
N VAL A 153 -9.80 -4.95 10.93
CA VAL A 153 -10.98 -5.81 10.78
C VAL A 153 -10.56 -7.28 10.89
N VAL A 154 -11.52 -8.18 11.06
CA VAL A 154 -11.28 -9.64 11.13
C VAL A 154 -11.68 -10.37 9.86
N GLU A 155 -12.37 -9.69 8.95
CA GLU A 155 -12.86 -10.25 7.68
C GLU A 155 -12.40 -9.38 6.50
N SER A 156 -12.19 -10.00 5.36
CA SER A 156 -11.89 -9.29 4.10
C SER A 156 -13.15 -9.07 3.29
N VAL A 157 -13.26 -7.91 2.65
CA VAL A 157 -14.38 -7.54 1.75
C VAL A 157 -13.94 -7.65 0.30
N PHE A 158 -12.64 -7.49 0.03
CA PHE A 158 -12.06 -7.57 -1.30
C PHE A 158 -11.19 -8.81 -1.43
N PHE A 159 -11.32 -9.47 -2.56
CA PHE A 159 -10.57 -10.67 -2.90
C PHE A 159 -9.96 -10.51 -4.29
N GLN A 160 -8.76 -11.06 -4.48
CA GLN A 160 -8.11 -11.10 -5.78
C GLN A 160 -7.98 -12.57 -6.22
N LEU A 161 -8.50 -12.85 -7.39
CA LEU A 161 -8.42 -14.17 -8.02
C LEU A 161 -7.32 -14.16 -9.07
N HIS A 162 -6.39 -15.08 -8.93
CA HIS A 162 -5.37 -15.38 -9.93
C HIS A 162 -5.67 -16.74 -10.54
N VAL A 163 -5.95 -16.76 -11.83
CA VAL A 163 -6.17 -18.02 -12.58
C VAL A 163 -5.12 -18.13 -13.66
N MET A 164 -4.42 -19.25 -13.69
CA MET A 164 -3.53 -19.60 -14.78
C MET A 164 -4.08 -20.82 -15.51
N ALA A 165 -4.28 -20.69 -16.81
CA ALA A 165 -4.67 -21.78 -17.69
C ALA A 165 -3.53 -22.05 -18.69
N SER A 166 -3.13 -23.32 -18.85
CA SER A 166 -2.08 -23.74 -19.78
C SER A 166 -2.60 -24.80 -20.73
N VAL A 167 -2.31 -24.66 -22.02
CA VAL A 167 -2.62 -25.64 -23.07
C VAL A 167 -1.38 -25.80 -23.96
N GLY A 168 -0.74 -26.95 -23.90
CA GLY A 168 0.56 -27.15 -24.55
C GLY A 168 1.59 -26.17 -24.00
N ASP A 169 2.26 -25.44 -24.88
CA ASP A 169 3.30 -24.45 -24.53
C ASP A 169 2.72 -23.03 -24.29
N SER A 170 1.41 -22.87 -24.40
CA SER A 170 0.75 -21.57 -24.20
C SER A 170 0.12 -21.48 -22.81
N SER A 171 0.29 -20.33 -22.16
CA SER A 171 -0.36 -20.02 -20.89
C SER A 171 -1.03 -18.65 -20.90
N VAL A 172 -2.17 -18.56 -20.23
CA VAL A 172 -2.90 -17.31 -20.01
C VAL A 172 -3.12 -17.13 -18.50
N THR A 173 -2.84 -15.92 -18.01
CA THR A 173 -3.12 -15.55 -16.63
C THR A 173 -4.26 -14.54 -16.59
N LEU A 174 -5.28 -14.81 -15.79
CA LEU A 174 -6.36 -13.89 -15.47
C LEU A 174 -6.19 -13.39 -14.04
N LEU A 175 -6.24 -12.08 -13.87
CA LEU A 175 -6.29 -11.41 -12.58
C LEU A 175 -7.64 -10.71 -12.46
N SER A 176 -8.39 -10.98 -11.40
CA SER A 176 -9.69 -10.36 -11.15
C SER A 176 -9.82 -9.96 -9.68
N THR A 177 -10.30 -8.74 -9.44
CA THR A 177 -10.65 -8.27 -8.08
C THR A 177 -12.17 -8.23 -7.96
N PHE A 178 -12.71 -8.74 -6.87
CA PHE A 178 -14.15 -8.77 -6.60
C PHE A 178 -14.43 -8.48 -5.11
N ARG A 179 -15.68 -8.09 -4.85
CA ARG A 179 -16.24 -7.80 -3.53
C ARG A 179 -17.31 -8.78 -3.16
#